data_3bd336c4b8937dcac0ea7e101d0d87e8
#
_entry.id   3bd336c4b8937dcac0ea7e101d0d87e8
#
_cell.length_a   1.000
_cell.length_b   1.000
_cell.length_c   1.000
_cell.angle_alpha   90.00
_cell.angle_beta   90.00
_cell.angle_gamma   90.00
#
_symmetry.space_group_name_H-M   'P 1'
#
loop_
_entity.id
_entity.type
_entity.pdbx_description
1 polymer ?
#
loop_
_entity_poly.entity_id
_entity_poly.type
_entity_poly.pdbx_seq_one_letter_code
_entity_poly.pdbx_strand_id
1 'polypeptide(L)'
;MPRLLAAMRDSDSKPVKNCRYGRQGSADYDRLGYIPADKYPESVNWTQDYAYSDYCIGQVADVLDQTDIANKYWQLSKRYLNLLDPQTGFLRPKNSDGRFKEPFVPDSWGSDYTEGSAWQNSYSAFHDINGLMTAMGGPKRFDDQLTALCNTRPSYHVGGYQMVIHEMSEMAAVDYGQVAISNQPSFHLPYLFSYTGHREKTQVLVKQLRKLFNASTTGFPGDEDNGSMAGWFIFACLGFYPVCPADAEYVLGIPAFDHVTLHTADHDIQLTTTNNHDHNNFVQTMTLNGHHYDQATISHQQLLNATNIDVRLGLVPASVTNK
;
A
#
# COMPACT_ATOMS: atom_id res chain seq x y z
N MET A 1 14.23 18.22 -13.84
CA MET A 1 14.25 16.74 -13.96
C MET A 1 15.67 16.15 -14.05
N PRO A 2 16.63 16.48 -14.97
CA PRO A 2 17.96 15.85 -15.01
C PRO A 2 18.76 15.97 -13.70
N ARG A 3 18.69 17.13 -13.02
CA ARG A 3 19.34 17.32 -11.70
C ARG A 3 18.69 16.46 -10.62
N LEU A 4 17.37 16.24 -10.68
CA LEU A 4 16.66 15.35 -9.75
C LEU A 4 17.16 13.90 -9.91
N LEU A 5 17.20 13.40 -11.14
CA LEU A 5 17.70 12.04 -11.41
C LEU A 5 19.14 11.86 -10.93
N ALA A 6 20.01 12.86 -11.16
CA ALA A 6 21.39 12.81 -10.67
C ALA A 6 21.47 12.75 -9.14
N ALA A 7 20.65 13.54 -8.42
CA ALA A 7 20.60 13.54 -6.96
C ALA A 7 20.06 12.22 -6.41
N MET A 8 19.00 11.67 -7.00
CA MET A 8 18.44 10.36 -6.60
C MET A 8 19.48 9.25 -6.74
N ARG A 9 20.22 9.21 -7.86
CA ARG A 9 21.27 8.21 -8.11
C ARG A 9 22.50 8.40 -7.21
N ASP A 10 22.80 9.64 -6.83
CA ASP A 10 23.88 9.90 -5.86
C ASP A 10 23.51 9.38 -4.47
N SER A 11 22.29 9.58 -4.03
CA SER A 11 21.76 9.03 -2.77
C SER A 11 21.68 7.51 -2.76
N ASP A 12 21.40 6.87 -3.91
CA ASP A 12 21.37 5.44 -4.10
C ASP A 12 22.75 4.78 -3.93
N SER A 13 23.79 5.41 -4.44
CA SER A 13 25.12 4.78 -4.64
C SER A 13 26.16 5.06 -3.54
N LYS A 14 25.90 5.98 -2.62
CA LYS A 14 26.90 6.39 -1.61
C LYS A 14 26.39 6.21 -0.19
N PRO A 15 26.88 5.19 0.54
CA PRO A 15 26.72 5.18 1.98
C PRO A 15 27.50 6.37 2.56
N VAL A 16 26.78 7.32 3.13
CA VAL A 16 27.42 8.44 3.83
C VAL A 16 27.93 7.93 5.16
N LYS A 17 29.26 7.85 5.29
CA LYS A 17 29.94 7.40 6.51
C LYS A 17 29.50 8.26 7.69
N ASN A 18 28.97 7.65 8.76
CA ASN A 18 28.46 8.30 9.96
C ASN A 18 27.21 9.19 9.77
N CYS A 19 26.41 8.96 8.74
CA CYS A 19 25.16 9.67 8.52
C CYS A 19 24.01 8.68 8.36
N ARG A 20 22.83 9.03 8.87
CA ARG A 20 21.60 8.24 8.68
C ARG A 20 20.93 8.48 7.32
N TYR A 21 21.56 9.28 6.45
CA TYR A 21 21.05 9.58 5.11
C TYR A 21 21.58 8.59 4.08
N GLY A 22 20.82 8.38 3.01
CA GLY A 22 21.15 7.45 1.95
C GLY A 22 20.91 5.99 2.32
N ARG A 23 21.27 5.07 1.43
CA ARG A 23 21.03 3.62 1.60
C ARG A 23 22.07 3.01 2.55
N GLN A 24 21.63 2.69 3.75
CA GLN A 24 22.43 1.90 4.68
C GLN A 24 22.58 0.47 4.13
N GLY A 25 23.78 -0.13 4.27
CA GLY A 25 24.01 -1.49 3.78
C GLY A 25 24.00 -1.65 2.25
N SER A 26 24.15 -0.56 1.49
CA SER A 26 24.10 -0.57 0.02
C SER A 26 25.02 -1.61 -0.63
N ALA A 27 26.23 -1.82 -0.10
CA ALA A 27 27.16 -2.84 -0.61
C ALA A 27 26.63 -4.27 -0.46
N ASP A 28 25.95 -4.58 0.65
CA ASP A 28 25.28 -5.88 0.83
C ASP A 28 24.02 -5.98 -0.04
N TYR A 29 23.24 -4.90 -0.14
CA TYR A 29 22.06 -4.84 -1.03
C TYR A 29 22.45 -5.07 -2.49
N ASP A 30 23.55 -4.49 -2.97
CA ASP A 30 24.03 -4.69 -4.33
C ASP A 30 24.51 -6.12 -4.59
N ARG A 31 25.19 -6.69 -3.61
CA ARG A 31 25.76 -8.03 -3.71
C ARG A 31 24.72 -9.15 -3.55
N LEU A 32 23.80 -9.00 -2.58
CA LEU A 32 22.83 -10.04 -2.20
C LEU A 32 21.47 -9.86 -2.87
N GLY A 33 21.14 -8.64 -3.26
CA GLY A 33 19.82 -8.26 -3.71
C GLY A 33 18.79 -8.08 -2.59
N TYR A 34 19.25 -7.97 -1.34
CA TYR A 34 18.44 -7.66 -0.15
C TYR A 34 19.33 -7.19 0.99
N ILE A 35 18.75 -6.61 2.02
CA ILE A 35 19.43 -6.23 3.27
C ILE A 35 19.45 -7.43 4.22
N PRO A 36 20.63 -7.92 4.64
CA PRO A 36 20.72 -9.12 5.46
C PRO A 36 20.39 -8.85 6.95
N ALA A 37 19.50 -9.67 7.50
CA ALA A 37 18.94 -9.54 8.85
C ALA A 37 19.94 -9.79 10.00
N ASP A 38 21.04 -10.47 9.72
CA ASP A 38 22.14 -10.70 10.67
C ASP A 38 23.09 -9.51 10.81
N LYS A 39 22.91 -8.46 9.99
CA LYS A 39 23.77 -7.27 10.00
C LYS A 39 23.02 -5.95 10.23
N TYR A 40 21.76 -5.87 9.82
CA TYR A 40 21.00 -4.64 9.84
C TYR A 40 19.63 -4.85 10.46
N PRO A 41 19.12 -3.86 11.22
CA PRO A 41 17.75 -3.85 11.68
C PRO A 41 16.79 -3.58 10.51
N GLU A 42 15.50 -3.81 10.72
CA GLU A 42 14.42 -3.49 9.77
C GLU A 42 14.69 -3.98 8.33
N SER A 43 15.41 -5.10 8.24
CA SER A 43 16.00 -5.60 7.00
C SER A 43 14.97 -5.85 5.90
N VAL A 44 13.76 -6.25 6.25
CA VAL A 44 12.66 -6.47 5.30
C VAL A 44 12.18 -5.15 4.74
N ASN A 45 11.87 -4.17 5.60
CA ASN A 45 11.41 -2.85 5.16
C ASN A 45 12.47 -2.10 4.37
N TRP A 46 13.72 -2.08 4.81
CA TRP A 46 14.78 -1.43 4.02
C TRP A 46 14.93 -2.03 2.62
N THR A 47 14.78 -3.35 2.49
CA THR A 47 14.80 -3.99 1.17
C THR A 47 13.64 -3.54 0.30
N GLN A 48 12.43 -3.43 0.86
CA GLN A 48 11.24 -2.97 0.15
C GLN A 48 11.33 -1.48 -0.21
N ASP A 49 11.78 -0.64 0.72
CA ASP A 49 11.93 0.80 0.52
C ASP A 49 12.97 1.12 -0.57
N TYR A 50 14.06 0.35 -0.59
CA TYR A 50 15.07 0.50 -1.65
C TYR A 50 14.53 0.03 -2.99
N ALA A 51 13.75 -1.04 -3.03
CA ALA A 51 13.09 -1.51 -4.24
C ALA A 51 12.07 -0.48 -4.77
N TYR A 52 11.28 0.14 -3.89
CA TYR A 52 10.38 1.24 -4.26
C TYR A 52 11.14 2.48 -4.74
N SER A 53 12.22 2.85 -4.06
CA SER A 53 13.10 3.95 -4.48
C SER A 53 13.73 3.67 -5.86
N ASP A 54 14.15 2.44 -6.14
CA ASP A 54 14.63 2.02 -7.45
C ASP A 54 13.55 2.19 -8.52
N TYR A 55 12.31 1.80 -8.22
CA TYR A 55 11.18 2.03 -9.11
C TYR A 55 11.00 3.52 -9.44
N CYS A 56 11.00 4.38 -8.42
CA CYS A 56 10.88 5.84 -8.62
C CYS A 56 12.02 6.42 -9.46
N ILE A 57 13.26 5.94 -9.29
CA ILE A 57 14.39 6.35 -10.14
C ILE A 57 14.15 5.93 -11.60
N GLY A 58 13.64 4.71 -11.79
CA GLY A 58 13.23 4.22 -13.11
C GLY A 58 12.21 5.11 -13.78
N GLN A 59 11.15 5.50 -13.06
CA GLN A 59 10.10 6.39 -13.57
C GLN A 59 10.65 7.77 -13.99
N VAL A 60 11.52 8.37 -13.17
CA VAL A 60 12.15 9.66 -13.51
C VAL A 60 13.09 9.52 -14.70
N ALA A 61 13.80 8.40 -14.85
CA ALA A 61 14.68 8.15 -15.98
C ALA A 61 13.87 7.97 -17.29
N ASP A 62 12.74 7.28 -17.22
CA ASP A 62 11.84 7.08 -18.37
C ASP A 62 11.26 8.39 -18.89
N VAL A 63 10.77 9.25 -17.99
CA VAL A 63 10.30 10.62 -18.36
C VAL A 63 11.40 11.48 -19.01
N LEU A 64 12.67 11.11 -18.82
CA LEU A 64 13.83 11.77 -19.40
C LEU A 64 14.38 11.03 -20.64
N ASP A 65 13.65 10.06 -21.18
CA ASP A 65 14.07 9.21 -22.31
C ASP A 65 15.39 8.46 -22.08
N GLN A 66 15.75 8.20 -20.79
CA GLN A 66 16.95 7.46 -20.43
C GLN A 66 16.64 5.96 -20.23
N THR A 67 16.23 5.31 -21.30
CA THR A 67 15.68 3.94 -21.31
C THR A 67 16.59 2.91 -20.64
N ASP A 68 17.89 2.95 -20.86
CA ASP A 68 18.83 2.00 -20.24
C ASP A 68 18.86 2.13 -18.71
N ILE A 69 18.78 3.36 -18.23
CA ILE A 69 18.73 3.64 -16.79
C ILE A 69 17.39 3.19 -16.23
N ALA A 70 16.29 3.53 -16.89
CA ALA A 70 14.94 3.12 -16.49
C ALA A 70 14.85 1.59 -16.34
N ASN A 71 15.24 0.86 -17.38
CA ASN A 71 15.23 -0.60 -17.39
C ASN A 71 16.08 -1.21 -16.27
N LYS A 72 17.29 -0.66 -16.03
CA LYS A 72 18.14 -1.11 -14.92
C LYS A 72 17.42 -0.98 -13.59
N TYR A 73 16.85 0.17 -13.29
CA TYR A 73 16.23 0.44 -11.99
C TYR A 73 14.89 -0.30 -11.83
N TRP A 74 14.11 -0.51 -12.89
CA TRP A 74 12.93 -1.38 -12.84
C TRP A 74 13.28 -2.86 -12.57
N GLN A 75 14.45 -3.34 -13.01
CA GLN A 75 14.94 -4.65 -12.62
C GLN A 75 15.35 -4.69 -11.14
N LEU A 76 16.04 -3.66 -10.65
CA LEU A 76 16.43 -3.54 -9.24
C LEU A 76 15.21 -3.47 -8.32
N SER A 77 14.13 -2.84 -8.75
CA SER A 77 12.89 -2.71 -7.99
C SER A 77 12.20 -4.05 -7.68
N LYS A 78 12.59 -5.13 -8.34
CA LYS A 78 12.08 -6.49 -8.06
C LYS A 78 12.84 -7.21 -6.94
N ARG A 79 13.86 -6.60 -6.35
CA ARG A 79 14.73 -7.24 -5.34
C ARG A 79 13.99 -7.65 -4.07
N TYR A 80 12.86 -7.02 -3.72
CA TYR A 80 12.02 -7.43 -2.60
C TYR A 80 11.58 -8.91 -2.71
N LEU A 81 11.45 -9.45 -3.91
CA LEU A 81 11.11 -10.86 -4.15
C LEU A 81 12.14 -11.84 -3.59
N ASN A 82 13.40 -11.41 -3.36
CA ASN A 82 14.41 -12.24 -2.72
C ASN A 82 14.07 -12.60 -1.27
N LEU A 83 13.15 -11.86 -0.64
CA LEU A 83 12.68 -12.10 0.72
C LEU A 83 11.39 -12.96 0.75
N LEU A 84 10.75 -13.23 -0.37
CA LEU A 84 9.53 -14.01 -0.39
C LEU A 84 9.82 -15.48 -0.04
N ASP A 85 9.19 -15.95 1.02
CA ASP A 85 9.15 -17.37 1.35
C ASP A 85 7.90 -18.00 0.71
N PRO A 86 8.05 -18.85 -0.31
CA PRO A 86 6.92 -19.44 -1.02
C PRO A 86 6.11 -20.42 -0.16
N GLN A 87 6.67 -20.92 0.95
CA GLN A 87 5.98 -21.82 1.84
C GLN A 87 4.97 -21.07 2.71
N THR A 88 5.40 -19.95 3.30
CA THR A 88 4.57 -19.14 4.19
C THR A 88 3.79 -18.04 3.46
N GLY A 89 4.29 -17.57 2.32
CA GLY A 89 3.76 -16.44 1.59
C GLY A 89 4.10 -15.06 2.19
N PHE A 90 4.97 -15.02 3.21
CA PHE A 90 5.45 -13.77 3.79
C PHE A 90 6.79 -13.32 3.17
N LEU A 91 7.04 -12.04 3.15
CA LEU A 91 8.38 -11.48 2.98
C LEU A 91 9.10 -11.65 4.32
N ARG A 92 10.08 -12.53 4.36
CA ARG A 92 10.79 -12.92 5.58
C ARG A 92 12.21 -12.36 5.64
N PRO A 93 12.70 -12.04 6.85
CA PRO A 93 14.10 -11.66 7.05
C PRO A 93 15.02 -12.80 6.62
N LYS A 94 16.12 -12.43 5.94
CA LYS A 94 17.09 -13.35 5.35
C LYS A 94 18.49 -12.96 5.75
N ASN A 95 19.30 -13.92 6.18
CA ASN A 95 20.67 -13.70 6.63
C ASN A 95 21.64 -13.58 5.45
N SER A 96 22.85 -13.09 5.71
CA SER A 96 23.90 -12.91 4.69
C SER A 96 24.37 -14.21 4.02
N ASP A 97 24.05 -15.37 4.61
CA ASP A 97 24.31 -16.70 4.04
C ASP A 97 23.16 -17.21 3.13
N GLY A 98 22.12 -16.42 2.93
CA GLY A 98 20.98 -16.75 2.08
C GLY A 98 19.87 -17.54 2.74
N ARG A 99 19.99 -17.92 4.01
CA ARG A 99 18.94 -18.63 4.75
C ARG A 99 17.97 -17.66 5.40
N PHE A 100 16.68 -18.03 5.45
CA PHE A 100 15.70 -17.28 6.25
C PHE A 100 16.06 -17.33 7.72
N LYS A 101 15.85 -16.22 8.42
CA LYS A 101 16.07 -16.12 9.85
C LYS A 101 15.03 -16.92 10.61
N GLU A 102 15.50 -17.68 11.61
CA GLU A 102 14.67 -18.48 12.49
C GLU A 102 14.92 -18.09 13.97
N PRO A 103 13.91 -18.25 14.86
CA PRO A 103 12.52 -18.67 14.58
C PRO A 103 11.74 -17.55 13.88
N PHE A 104 10.78 -17.92 13.02
CA PHE A 104 9.87 -16.97 12.36
C PHE A 104 8.51 -16.96 13.07
N VAL A 105 8.11 -15.80 13.56
CA VAL A 105 6.83 -15.55 14.23
C VAL A 105 6.12 -14.41 13.50
N PRO A 106 5.07 -14.70 12.71
CA PRO A 106 4.48 -13.74 11.77
C PRO A 106 3.88 -12.48 12.41
N ASP A 107 3.45 -12.54 13.68
CA ASP A 107 2.88 -11.43 14.46
C ASP A 107 3.89 -10.82 15.45
N SER A 108 5.20 -11.08 15.27
CA SER A 108 6.26 -10.44 16.03
C SER A 108 6.61 -9.08 15.41
N TRP A 109 6.52 -8.03 16.23
CA TRP A 109 6.74 -6.64 15.81
C TRP A 109 8.19 -6.19 15.97
N GLY A 110 8.61 -5.31 15.06
CA GLY A 110 9.97 -4.74 15.08
C GLY A 110 11.04 -5.72 14.62
N SER A 111 12.28 -5.53 15.08
CA SER A 111 13.49 -6.24 14.66
C SER A 111 13.79 -6.09 13.17
N ASP A 112 13.13 -6.89 12.34
CA ASP A 112 13.31 -6.93 10.89
C ASP A 112 12.20 -6.18 10.14
N TYR A 113 11.16 -5.72 10.87
CA TYR A 113 10.03 -4.97 10.37
C TYR A 113 9.91 -3.61 11.06
N THR A 114 9.47 -2.60 10.32
CA THR A 114 9.24 -1.25 10.84
C THR A 114 7.77 -1.11 11.24
N GLU A 115 7.51 -0.72 12.48
CA GLU A 115 6.20 -0.38 13.03
C GLU A 115 5.08 -1.36 12.64
N GLY A 116 5.41 -2.63 12.69
CA GLY A 116 4.50 -3.72 12.31
C GLY A 116 5.17 -5.08 12.43
N SER A 117 4.50 -6.07 11.89
CA SER A 117 4.93 -7.45 11.78
C SER A 117 4.99 -7.92 10.32
N ALA A 118 5.22 -9.22 10.09
CA ALA A 118 5.17 -9.78 8.75
C ALA A 118 3.78 -9.62 8.11
N TRP A 119 2.70 -9.59 8.90
CA TRP A 119 1.35 -9.43 8.39
C TRP A 119 1.16 -8.12 7.65
N GLN A 120 1.55 -6.99 8.23
CA GLN A 120 1.40 -5.67 7.59
C GLN A 120 2.42 -5.48 6.49
N ASN A 121 3.69 -5.81 6.78
CA ASN A 121 4.82 -5.42 5.94
C ASN A 121 5.04 -6.31 4.70
N SER A 122 4.46 -7.53 4.62
CA SER A 122 4.64 -8.38 3.44
C SER A 122 3.97 -7.87 2.16
N TYR A 123 3.16 -6.83 2.26
CA TYR A 123 2.42 -6.26 1.12
C TYR A 123 2.95 -4.90 0.67
N SER A 124 4.05 -4.41 1.23
CA SER A 124 4.57 -3.05 0.99
C SER A 124 5.36 -2.90 -0.33
N ALA A 125 5.20 -3.83 -1.28
CA ALA A 125 5.70 -3.69 -2.64
C ALA A 125 4.71 -2.88 -3.51
N PHE A 126 4.43 -1.64 -3.11
CA PHE A 126 3.38 -0.77 -3.69
C PHE A 126 3.44 -0.65 -5.22
N HIS A 127 4.65 -0.61 -5.78
CA HIS A 127 4.94 -0.47 -7.20
C HIS A 127 4.80 -1.76 -8.01
N ASP A 128 4.58 -2.89 -7.35
CA ASP A 128 4.58 -4.20 -8.02
C ASP A 128 3.61 -5.20 -7.38
N ILE A 129 2.41 -4.73 -7.02
CA ILE A 129 1.38 -5.59 -6.41
C ILE A 129 1.07 -6.81 -7.30
N ASN A 130 1.00 -6.65 -8.61
CA ASN A 130 0.77 -7.75 -9.54
C ASN A 130 1.94 -8.75 -9.58
N GLY A 131 3.18 -8.28 -9.49
CA GLY A 131 4.37 -9.13 -9.39
C GLY A 131 4.42 -9.89 -8.07
N LEU A 132 4.15 -9.21 -6.95
CA LEU A 132 4.05 -9.84 -5.64
C LEU A 132 2.94 -10.91 -5.62
N MET A 133 1.75 -10.57 -6.10
CA MET A 133 0.61 -11.50 -6.20
C MET A 133 0.96 -12.74 -7.03
N THR A 134 1.61 -12.55 -8.17
CA THR A 134 2.07 -13.66 -9.03
C THR A 134 3.07 -14.54 -8.30
N ALA A 135 4.07 -13.94 -7.65
CA ALA A 135 5.10 -14.65 -6.89
C ALA A 135 4.54 -15.41 -5.67
N MET A 136 3.51 -14.88 -5.03
CA MET A 136 2.80 -15.54 -3.93
C MET A 136 1.91 -16.70 -4.39
N GLY A 137 1.78 -16.96 -5.69
CA GLY A 137 1.02 -18.09 -6.25
C GLY A 137 -0.30 -17.72 -6.91
N GLY A 138 -0.45 -16.44 -7.27
CA GLY A 138 -1.58 -15.94 -8.06
C GLY A 138 -2.71 -15.31 -7.25
N PRO A 139 -3.72 -14.75 -7.94
CA PRO A 139 -4.74 -13.91 -7.33
C PRO A 139 -5.54 -14.62 -6.25
N LYS A 140 -5.86 -15.90 -6.43
CA LYS A 140 -6.62 -16.65 -5.41
C LYS A 140 -5.84 -16.78 -4.10
N ARG A 141 -4.55 -17.17 -4.15
CA ARG A 141 -3.74 -17.35 -2.95
C ARG A 141 -3.48 -16.00 -2.25
N PHE A 142 -3.27 -14.96 -3.03
CA PHE A 142 -3.11 -13.60 -2.52
C PHE A 142 -4.39 -13.12 -1.81
N ASP A 143 -5.57 -13.35 -2.41
CA ASP A 143 -6.87 -13.03 -1.81
C ASP A 143 -7.12 -13.82 -0.53
N ASP A 144 -6.85 -15.13 -0.53
CA ASP A 144 -6.98 -15.99 0.65
C ASP A 144 -6.10 -15.47 1.81
N GLN A 145 -4.88 -15.02 1.51
CA GLN A 145 -3.94 -14.52 2.52
C GLN A 145 -4.33 -13.12 3.02
N LEU A 146 -4.81 -12.22 2.17
CA LEU A 146 -5.40 -10.95 2.59
C LEU A 146 -6.66 -11.18 3.46
N THR A 147 -7.48 -12.15 3.08
CA THR A 147 -8.66 -12.54 3.87
C THR A 147 -8.25 -13.09 5.23
N ALA A 148 -7.19 -13.91 5.29
CA ALA A 148 -6.62 -14.40 6.54
C ALA A 148 -6.08 -13.25 7.41
N LEU A 149 -5.39 -12.26 6.81
CA LEU A 149 -4.94 -11.06 7.52
C LEU A 149 -6.10 -10.33 8.21
N CYS A 150 -7.21 -10.13 7.48
CA CYS A 150 -8.38 -9.44 8.04
C CYS A 150 -9.11 -10.24 9.13
N ASN A 151 -8.98 -11.57 9.15
CA ASN A 151 -9.71 -12.46 10.09
C ASN A 151 -8.81 -13.07 11.18
N THR A 152 -7.49 -12.89 11.08
CA THR A 152 -6.57 -13.36 12.12
C THR A 152 -6.73 -12.48 13.36
N ARG A 153 -6.85 -13.10 14.53
CA ARG A 153 -6.96 -12.35 15.79
C ARG A 153 -5.89 -11.25 15.85
N PRO A 154 -6.22 -10.02 16.29
CA PRO A 154 -5.27 -8.92 16.41
C PRO A 154 -4.35 -9.09 17.63
N SER A 155 -3.69 -10.25 17.71
CA SER A 155 -2.63 -10.53 18.67
C SER A 155 -1.29 -10.06 18.15
N TYR A 156 -0.36 -9.81 19.06
CA TYR A 156 0.99 -9.42 18.73
C TYR A 156 1.99 -9.97 19.74
N HIS A 157 3.21 -10.20 19.29
CA HIS A 157 4.38 -10.34 20.12
C HIS A 157 5.19 -9.05 20.05
N VAL A 158 5.64 -8.54 21.18
CA VAL A 158 6.37 -7.27 21.24
C VAL A 158 7.71 -7.28 20.47
N GLY A 159 8.26 -8.48 20.25
CA GLY A 159 9.42 -8.70 19.39
C GLY A 159 10.60 -7.78 19.67
N GLY A 160 11.05 -7.08 18.65
CA GLY A 160 12.20 -6.18 18.71
C GLY A 160 12.00 -4.95 19.60
N TYR A 161 10.78 -4.53 19.84
CA TYR A 161 10.49 -3.39 20.71
C TYR A 161 10.67 -3.70 22.21
N GLN A 162 10.61 -4.98 22.59
CA GLN A 162 10.75 -5.48 23.97
C GLN A 162 9.72 -4.88 24.95
N MET A 163 8.76 -4.12 24.47
CA MET A 163 7.65 -3.50 25.20
C MET A 163 6.47 -3.32 24.26
N VAL A 164 5.27 -3.13 24.83
CA VAL A 164 4.11 -2.75 24.02
C VAL A 164 4.27 -1.29 23.60
N ILE A 165 4.22 -1.04 22.30
CA ILE A 165 4.10 0.30 21.73
C ILE A 165 2.63 0.59 21.41
N HIS A 166 2.27 1.86 21.23
CA HIS A 166 0.86 2.26 21.12
C HIS A 166 0.17 1.64 19.89
N GLU A 167 0.86 1.49 18.76
CA GLU A 167 0.33 0.93 17.52
C GLU A 167 -0.13 -0.53 17.68
N MET A 168 0.51 -1.31 18.56
CA MET A 168 0.09 -2.68 18.89
C MET A 168 -1.26 -2.68 19.61
N SER A 169 -1.42 -1.81 20.61
CA SER A 169 -2.65 -1.70 21.39
C SER A 169 -3.78 -1.08 20.58
N GLU A 170 -3.48 -0.14 19.71
CA GLU A 170 -4.42 0.47 18.77
C GLU A 170 -4.93 -0.55 17.75
N MET A 171 -4.04 -1.35 17.12
CA MET A 171 -4.44 -2.46 16.25
C MET A 171 -5.39 -3.42 16.97
N ALA A 172 -5.05 -3.79 18.20
CA ALA A 172 -5.89 -4.68 19.00
C ALA A 172 -7.25 -4.06 19.34
N ALA A 173 -7.30 -2.75 19.60
CA ALA A 173 -8.53 -2.01 19.90
C ALA A 173 -9.42 -1.82 18.67
N VAL A 174 -8.84 -1.66 17.50
CA VAL A 174 -9.56 -1.55 16.21
C VAL A 174 -10.28 -2.86 15.87
N ASP A 175 -9.70 -4.01 16.21
CA ASP A 175 -10.27 -5.36 16.04
C ASP A 175 -10.69 -5.70 14.59
N TYR A 176 -9.86 -5.32 13.62
CA TYR A 176 -9.99 -5.72 12.21
C TYR A 176 -8.87 -6.70 11.80
N GLY A 177 -8.74 -7.78 12.56
CA GLY A 177 -7.67 -8.75 12.36
C GLY A 177 -6.29 -8.10 12.51
N GLN A 178 -5.40 -8.39 11.58
CA GLN A 178 -4.07 -7.79 11.51
C GLN A 178 -4.02 -6.51 10.65
N VAL A 179 -5.18 -5.93 10.30
CA VAL A 179 -5.26 -4.60 9.63
C VAL A 179 -5.06 -3.51 10.67
N ALA A 180 -3.82 -3.10 10.86
CA ALA A 180 -3.45 -2.03 11.78
C ALA A 180 -3.67 -0.65 11.13
N ILE A 181 -4.94 -0.29 10.83
CA ILE A 181 -5.27 0.99 10.18
C ILE A 181 -4.90 2.20 11.07
N SER A 182 -4.55 1.97 12.30
CA SER A 182 -3.98 2.96 13.21
C SER A 182 -2.58 3.42 12.81
N ASN A 183 -1.92 2.75 11.85
CA ASN A 183 -0.57 3.09 11.42
C ASN A 183 -0.36 2.91 9.89
N GLN A 184 0.56 3.68 9.33
CA GLN A 184 0.85 3.79 7.88
C GLN A 184 1.15 2.47 7.17
N PRO A 185 1.87 1.49 7.74
CA PRO A 185 2.13 0.21 7.06
C PRO A 185 0.87 -0.51 6.58
N SER A 186 -0.31 -0.16 7.12
CA SER A 186 -1.58 -0.80 6.77
C SER A 186 -2.49 0.00 5.84
N PHE A 187 -2.17 1.24 5.51
CA PHE A 187 -3.07 2.14 4.78
C PHE A 187 -3.48 1.64 3.39
N HIS A 188 -2.60 0.92 2.71
CA HIS A 188 -2.87 0.36 1.38
C HIS A 188 -3.62 -0.99 1.43
N LEU A 189 -3.52 -1.73 2.54
CA LEU A 189 -4.04 -3.10 2.65
C LEU A 189 -5.52 -3.25 2.25
N PRO A 190 -6.43 -2.36 2.67
CA PRO A 190 -7.85 -2.46 2.31
C PRO A 190 -8.13 -2.40 0.81
N TYR A 191 -7.22 -1.81 0.04
CA TYR A 191 -7.37 -1.60 -1.39
C TYR A 191 -6.82 -2.76 -2.24
N LEU A 192 -6.05 -3.67 -1.63
CA LEU A 192 -5.37 -4.76 -2.35
C LEU A 192 -6.34 -5.82 -2.90
N PHE A 193 -7.52 -5.97 -2.32
CA PHE A 193 -8.54 -6.87 -2.87
C PHE A 193 -9.00 -6.49 -4.27
N SER A 194 -8.89 -5.21 -4.64
CA SER A 194 -9.21 -4.76 -6.00
C SER A 194 -8.28 -5.37 -7.07
N TYR A 195 -7.03 -5.67 -6.72
CA TYR A 195 -6.07 -6.32 -7.61
C TYR A 195 -6.37 -7.83 -7.81
N THR A 196 -7.11 -8.46 -6.88
CA THR A 196 -7.53 -9.87 -7.01
C THR A 196 -8.85 -10.03 -7.76
N GLY A 197 -9.48 -8.93 -8.18
CA GLY A 197 -10.80 -8.90 -8.80
C GLY A 197 -11.96 -8.81 -7.81
N HIS A 198 -11.69 -8.69 -6.52
CA HIS A 198 -12.70 -8.63 -5.45
C HIS A 198 -12.90 -7.20 -4.91
N ARG A 199 -13.26 -6.26 -5.80
CA ARG A 199 -13.53 -4.85 -5.46
C ARG A 199 -14.57 -4.70 -4.34
N GLU A 200 -15.53 -5.61 -4.28
CA GLU A 200 -16.56 -5.63 -3.24
C GLU A 200 -15.97 -5.75 -1.84
N LYS A 201 -14.88 -6.51 -1.66
CA LYS A 201 -14.18 -6.62 -0.37
C LYS A 201 -13.50 -5.30 0.01
N THR A 202 -12.82 -4.65 -0.94
CA THR A 202 -12.26 -3.29 -0.75
C THR A 202 -13.35 -2.32 -0.30
N GLN A 203 -14.50 -2.29 -1.00
CA GLN A 203 -15.59 -1.35 -0.72
C GLN A 203 -16.16 -1.53 0.69
N VAL A 204 -16.41 -2.78 1.10
CA VAL A 204 -16.90 -3.11 2.44
C VAL A 204 -15.88 -2.72 3.50
N LEU A 205 -14.63 -3.15 3.34
CA LEU A 205 -13.58 -2.93 4.34
C LEU A 205 -13.28 -1.42 4.53
N VAL A 206 -13.09 -0.68 3.45
CA VAL A 206 -12.87 0.78 3.49
C VAL A 206 -14.04 1.50 4.15
N LYS A 207 -15.28 1.11 3.81
CA LYS A 207 -16.48 1.71 4.44
C LYS A 207 -16.54 1.43 5.94
N GLN A 208 -16.13 0.26 6.40
CA GLN A 208 -16.09 -0.07 7.83
C GLN A 208 -14.96 0.69 8.54
N LEU A 209 -13.76 0.71 7.97
CA LEU A 209 -12.60 1.39 8.58
C LEU A 209 -12.82 2.91 8.71
N ARG A 210 -13.52 3.55 7.77
CA ARG A 210 -13.90 4.97 7.90
C ARG A 210 -14.72 5.28 9.15
N LYS A 211 -15.49 4.32 9.67
CA LYS A 211 -16.32 4.52 10.88
C LYS A 211 -15.51 4.64 12.16
N LEU A 212 -14.22 4.31 12.12
CA LEU A 212 -13.30 4.50 13.23
C LEU A 212 -12.94 5.99 13.43
N PHE A 213 -13.16 6.80 12.40
CA PHE A 213 -12.91 8.25 12.45
C PHE A 213 -14.16 8.99 12.92
N ASN A 214 -13.99 9.94 13.83
CA ASN A 214 -15.11 10.70 14.37
C ASN A 214 -14.67 12.11 14.84
N ALA A 215 -15.62 12.98 15.11
CA ALA A 215 -15.38 14.38 15.51
C ALA A 215 -15.18 14.55 17.04
N SER A 216 -14.45 13.66 17.69
CA SER A 216 -14.11 13.75 19.10
C SER A 216 -12.62 14.08 19.29
N THR A 217 -12.21 14.28 20.56
CA THR A 217 -10.79 14.48 20.92
C THR A 217 -9.92 13.26 20.67
N THR A 218 -10.53 12.09 20.48
CA THR A 218 -9.88 10.82 20.10
C THR A 218 -10.41 10.36 18.75
N GLY A 219 -10.50 11.29 17.80
CA GLY A 219 -11.19 11.10 16.54
C GLY A 219 -10.45 10.24 15.49
N PHE A 220 -9.20 9.91 15.74
CA PHE A 220 -8.38 9.03 14.89
C PHE A 220 -8.16 7.69 15.60
N PRO A 221 -8.08 6.58 14.85
CA PRO A 221 -7.80 5.27 15.42
C PRO A 221 -6.34 5.07 15.89
N GLY A 222 -5.45 6.00 15.60
CA GLY A 222 -4.04 6.06 15.99
C GLY A 222 -3.49 7.46 15.86
N ASP A 223 -2.17 7.63 15.88
CA ASP A 223 -1.52 8.91 15.71
C ASP A 223 -1.73 9.48 14.31
N GLU A 224 -1.98 10.77 14.22
CA GLU A 224 -2.33 11.46 12.96
C GLU A 224 -1.14 11.54 11.98
N ASP A 225 0.07 11.68 12.53
CA ASP A 225 1.36 11.63 11.82
C ASP A 225 1.47 12.60 10.63
N ASN A 226 1.40 13.89 10.94
CA ASN A 226 1.68 14.97 10.00
C ASN A 226 0.83 14.96 8.72
N GLY A 227 -0.44 14.59 8.84
CA GLY A 227 -1.39 14.54 7.73
C GLY A 227 -1.59 13.16 7.11
N SER A 228 -0.85 12.14 7.54
CA SER A 228 -0.93 10.80 6.97
C SER A 228 -2.30 10.16 7.15
N MET A 229 -2.79 10.12 8.40
CA MET A 229 -4.06 9.48 8.72
C MET A 229 -5.25 10.31 8.24
N ALA A 230 -5.18 11.64 8.37
CA ALA A 230 -6.17 12.56 7.80
C ALA A 230 -6.23 12.41 6.27
N GLY A 231 -5.08 12.29 5.61
CA GLY A 231 -4.98 12.04 4.18
C GLY A 231 -5.66 10.74 3.78
N TRP A 232 -5.40 9.64 4.51
CA TRP A 232 -6.09 8.37 4.26
C TRP A 232 -7.60 8.52 4.36
N PHE A 233 -8.09 9.16 5.44
CA PHE A 233 -9.53 9.35 5.64
C PHE A 233 -10.17 10.19 4.53
N ILE A 234 -9.52 11.27 4.10
CA ILE A 234 -10.01 12.13 3.01
C ILE A 234 -10.12 11.31 1.71
N PHE A 235 -9.05 10.61 1.30
CA PHE A 235 -9.07 9.78 0.11
C PHE A 235 -10.12 8.66 0.20
N ALA A 236 -10.23 7.99 1.34
CA ALA A 236 -11.25 6.98 1.58
C ALA A 236 -12.67 7.55 1.47
N CYS A 237 -12.90 8.80 1.92
CA CYS A 237 -14.19 9.49 1.78
C CYS A 237 -14.47 9.92 0.33
N LEU A 238 -13.45 10.28 -0.43
CA LEU A 238 -13.57 10.57 -1.87
C LEU A 238 -13.87 9.31 -2.69
N GLY A 239 -13.55 8.13 -2.16
CA GLY A 239 -13.81 6.85 -2.81
C GLY A 239 -12.68 6.36 -3.71
N PHE A 240 -11.46 6.82 -3.52
CA PHE A 240 -10.26 6.33 -4.21
C PHE A 240 -9.01 6.54 -3.35
N TYR A 241 -7.93 5.78 -3.62
CA TYR A 241 -6.70 5.85 -2.84
C TYR A 241 -5.45 5.59 -3.69
N PRO A 242 -4.36 6.39 -3.56
CA PRO A 242 -3.12 6.19 -4.28
C PRO A 242 -2.26 5.10 -3.60
N VAL A 243 -2.49 3.83 -3.94
CA VAL A 243 -1.69 2.70 -3.40
C VAL A 243 -0.22 2.87 -3.75
N CYS A 244 0.09 3.27 -4.99
CA CYS A 244 1.43 3.61 -5.45
C CYS A 244 1.44 5.04 -6.01
N PRO A 245 1.86 6.06 -5.25
CA PRO A 245 1.90 7.43 -5.75
C PRO A 245 2.78 7.61 -7.00
N ALA A 246 3.83 6.79 -7.16
CA ALA A 246 4.73 6.85 -8.31
C ALA A 246 4.08 6.42 -9.65
N ASP A 247 2.94 5.72 -9.61
CA ASP A 247 2.20 5.29 -10.80
C ASP A 247 1.20 6.35 -11.29
N ALA A 248 0.98 7.39 -10.48
CA ALA A 248 -0.06 8.38 -10.73
C ALA A 248 -1.43 7.73 -11.02
N GLU A 249 -1.78 6.71 -10.23
CA GLU A 249 -3.02 5.95 -10.33
C GLU A 249 -3.69 5.84 -8.96
N TYR A 250 -5.01 5.75 -8.94
CA TYR A 250 -5.81 5.55 -7.73
C TYR A 250 -6.64 4.28 -7.84
N VAL A 251 -6.64 3.47 -6.78
CA VAL A 251 -7.56 2.33 -6.65
C VAL A 251 -8.91 2.84 -6.19
N LEU A 252 -9.98 2.42 -6.88
CA LEU A 252 -11.35 2.84 -6.59
C LEU A 252 -11.92 2.06 -5.40
N GLY A 253 -12.49 2.81 -4.46
CA GLY A 253 -13.20 2.31 -3.29
C GLY A 253 -14.70 2.60 -3.35
N ILE A 254 -15.22 3.23 -2.29
CA ILE A 254 -16.63 3.63 -2.20
C ILE A 254 -16.74 5.05 -1.62
N PRO A 255 -17.35 6.01 -2.33
CA PRO A 255 -17.52 7.38 -1.83
C PRO A 255 -18.35 7.45 -0.54
N ALA A 256 -18.08 8.48 0.28
CA ALA A 256 -18.81 8.74 1.53
C ALA A 256 -19.93 9.77 1.39
N PHE A 257 -19.80 10.69 0.43
CA PHE A 257 -20.69 11.85 0.31
C PHE A 257 -21.56 11.76 -0.94
N ASP A 258 -22.76 12.33 -0.87
CA ASP A 258 -23.68 12.40 -2.02
C ASP A 258 -23.13 13.32 -3.10
N HIS A 259 -22.47 14.40 -2.70
CA HIS A 259 -21.87 15.37 -3.60
C HIS A 259 -20.50 15.85 -3.09
N VAL A 260 -19.53 15.87 -3.97
CA VAL A 260 -18.20 16.45 -3.75
C VAL A 260 -17.82 17.28 -4.94
N THR A 261 -17.25 18.46 -4.69
CA THR A 261 -16.59 19.27 -5.72
C THR A 261 -15.08 19.24 -5.46
N LEU A 262 -14.33 18.73 -6.42
CA LEU A 262 -12.86 18.79 -6.39
C LEU A 262 -12.42 19.99 -7.22
N HIS A 263 -11.84 21.00 -6.56
CA HIS A 263 -11.28 22.18 -7.22
C HIS A 263 -9.89 21.85 -7.74
N THR A 264 -9.71 21.83 -9.05
CA THR A 264 -8.41 21.69 -9.71
C THR A 264 -7.91 23.04 -10.24
N ALA A 265 -6.71 23.06 -10.81
CA ALA A 265 -6.16 24.28 -11.39
C ALA A 265 -6.96 24.77 -12.62
N ASP A 266 -7.54 23.83 -13.38
CA ASP A 266 -8.16 24.13 -14.68
C ASP A 266 -9.69 24.22 -14.61
N HIS A 267 -10.32 23.35 -13.80
CA HIS A 267 -11.79 23.30 -13.66
C HIS A 267 -12.18 22.51 -12.41
N ASP A 268 -13.47 22.56 -12.06
CA ASP A 268 -14.06 21.77 -11.00
C ASP A 268 -14.48 20.39 -11.51
N ILE A 269 -14.25 19.35 -10.69
CA ILE A 269 -14.75 18.00 -10.94
C ILE A 269 -15.91 17.75 -9.96
N GLN A 270 -17.09 17.41 -10.50
CA GLN A 270 -18.25 17.06 -9.70
C GLN A 270 -18.31 15.53 -9.51
N LEU A 271 -18.25 15.07 -8.26
CA LEU A 271 -18.49 13.68 -7.91
C LEU A 271 -19.87 13.56 -7.27
N THR A 272 -20.77 12.78 -7.88
CA THR A 272 -22.13 12.54 -7.39
C THR A 272 -22.33 11.07 -7.05
N THR A 273 -22.82 10.79 -5.83
CA THR A 273 -23.12 9.43 -5.40
C THR A 273 -24.62 9.29 -5.12
N THR A 274 -25.27 8.38 -5.81
CA THR A 274 -26.70 8.10 -5.62
C THR A 274 -26.92 6.80 -4.84
N ASN A 275 -28.05 6.70 -4.14
CA ASN A 275 -28.37 5.61 -3.21
C ASN A 275 -27.32 5.43 -2.11
N ASN A 276 -26.70 6.51 -1.65
CA ASN A 276 -25.65 6.49 -0.63
C ASN A 276 -26.24 6.34 0.77
N HIS A 277 -26.69 5.13 1.10
CA HIS A 277 -27.23 4.76 2.39
C HIS A 277 -26.29 3.81 3.13
N ASP A 278 -26.41 3.74 4.45
CA ASP A 278 -25.52 2.94 5.31
C ASP A 278 -25.43 1.46 4.92
N HIS A 279 -26.53 0.89 4.43
CA HIS A 279 -26.60 -0.51 4.03
C HIS A 279 -26.19 -0.76 2.57
N ASN A 280 -26.03 0.26 1.74
CA ASN A 280 -25.55 0.16 0.36
C ASN A 280 -24.03 0.15 0.34
N ASN A 281 -23.44 -1.03 0.30
CA ASN A 281 -22.00 -1.25 0.47
C ASN A 281 -21.25 -1.45 -0.86
N PHE A 282 -21.96 -1.43 -2.00
CA PHE A 282 -21.36 -1.83 -3.27
C PHE A 282 -21.65 -0.82 -4.37
N VAL A 283 -20.61 -0.47 -5.11
CA VAL A 283 -20.72 0.30 -6.35
C VAL A 283 -21.39 -0.58 -7.41
N GLN A 284 -22.54 -0.14 -7.92
CA GLN A 284 -23.29 -0.80 -8.98
C GLN A 284 -22.87 -0.31 -10.36
N THR A 285 -22.74 0.99 -10.50
CA THR A 285 -22.32 1.64 -11.74
C THR A 285 -21.47 2.85 -11.41
N MET A 286 -20.50 3.13 -12.28
CA MET A 286 -19.74 4.36 -12.29
C MET A 286 -19.68 4.90 -13.73
N THR A 287 -19.75 6.21 -13.88
CA THR A 287 -19.50 6.88 -15.16
C THR A 287 -18.49 8.00 -15.00
N LEU A 288 -17.67 8.24 -16.04
CA LEU A 288 -16.83 9.41 -16.20
C LEU A 288 -17.34 10.22 -17.38
N ASN A 289 -17.73 11.47 -17.15
CA ASN A 289 -18.30 12.34 -18.16
C ASN A 289 -19.48 11.67 -18.93
N GLY A 290 -20.33 10.93 -18.23
CA GLY A 290 -21.46 10.18 -18.80
C GLY A 290 -21.11 8.85 -19.48
N HIS A 291 -19.84 8.50 -19.60
CA HIS A 291 -19.40 7.22 -20.18
C HIS A 291 -19.21 6.16 -19.08
N HIS A 292 -19.72 4.96 -19.34
CA HIS A 292 -19.58 3.84 -18.40
C HIS A 292 -18.09 3.54 -18.08
N TYR A 293 -17.80 3.34 -16.78
CA TYR A 293 -16.47 3.06 -16.28
C TYR A 293 -16.50 1.84 -15.34
N ASP A 294 -15.83 0.77 -15.70
CA ASP A 294 -15.83 -0.51 -14.99
C ASP A 294 -14.46 -0.95 -14.47
N GLN A 295 -13.44 -0.09 -14.61
CA GLN A 295 -12.10 -0.39 -14.12
C GLN A 295 -12.03 -0.37 -12.59
N ALA A 296 -11.04 -1.08 -12.03
CA ALA A 296 -10.76 -1.06 -10.59
C ALA A 296 -9.92 0.15 -10.16
N THR A 297 -9.29 0.82 -11.13
CA THR A 297 -8.39 1.97 -10.91
C THR A 297 -8.74 3.11 -11.85
N ILE A 298 -8.28 4.31 -11.53
CA ILE A 298 -8.37 5.50 -12.38
C ILE A 298 -7.00 6.20 -12.39
N SER A 299 -6.48 6.52 -13.57
CA SER A 299 -5.23 7.29 -13.64
C SER A 299 -5.44 8.75 -13.20
N HIS A 300 -4.38 9.38 -12.70
CA HIS A 300 -4.40 10.80 -12.33
C HIS A 300 -4.85 11.68 -13.51
N GLN A 301 -4.38 11.37 -14.71
CA GLN A 301 -4.77 12.11 -15.93
C GLN A 301 -6.26 11.92 -16.26
N GLN A 302 -6.82 10.70 -16.11
CA GLN A 302 -8.25 10.47 -16.31
C GLN A 302 -9.09 11.22 -15.28
N LEU A 303 -8.64 11.23 -14.01
CA LEU A 303 -9.30 11.98 -12.94
C LEU A 303 -9.28 13.49 -13.25
N LEU A 304 -8.13 14.04 -13.62
CA LEU A 304 -8.02 15.47 -13.96
C LEU A 304 -8.78 15.86 -15.22
N ASN A 305 -9.01 14.95 -16.15
CA ASN A 305 -9.80 15.21 -17.36
C ASN A 305 -11.32 15.04 -17.15
N ALA A 306 -11.73 14.53 -15.98
CA ALA A 306 -13.13 14.38 -15.66
C ALA A 306 -13.75 15.72 -15.28
N THR A 307 -14.96 15.99 -15.73
CA THR A 307 -15.82 17.07 -15.20
C THR A 307 -16.92 16.51 -14.30
N ASN A 308 -17.36 15.27 -14.58
CA ASN A 308 -18.39 14.60 -13.81
C ASN A 308 -17.99 13.12 -13.54
N ILE A 309 -18.14 12.70 -12.31
CA ILE A 309 -17.99 11.31 -11.86
C ILE A 309 -19.29 10.93 -11.15
N ASP A 310 -20.07 10.02 -11.75
CA ASP A 310 -21.32 9.60 -11.15
C ASP A 310 -21.21 8.16 -10.69
N VAL A 311 -21.53 7.90 -9.41
CA VAL A 311 -21.49 6.60 -8.77
C VAL A 311 -22.87 6.24 -8.24
N ARG A 312 -23.35 5.02 -8.50
CA ARG A 312 -24.59 4.49 -7.91
C ARG A 312 -24.26 3.30 -7.01
N LEU A 313 -24.75 3.35 -5.78
CA LEU A 313 -24.57 2.30 -4.79
C LEU A 313 -25.76 1.34 -4.72
N GLY A 314 -25.52 0.15 -4.14
CA GLY A 314 -26.55 -0.87 -3.91
C GLY A 314 -26.21 -1.87 -2.82
N LEU A 315 -27.18 -2.73 -2.52
CA LEU A 315 -27.16 -3.69 -1.41
C LEU A 315 -26.28 -4.93 -1.63
N VAL A 316 -26.14 -5.34 -2.88
CA VAL A 316 -25.43 -6.55 -3.26
C VAL A 316 -24.29 -6.20 -4.20
N PRO A 317 -23.20 -6.99 -4.25
CA PRO A 317 -22.14 -6.77 -5.23
C PRO A 317 -22.72 -6.70 -6.66
N ALA A 318 -22.20 -5.78 -7.47
CA ALA A 318 -22.51 -5.81 -8.89
C ALA A 318 -22.08 -7.17 -9.45
N SER A 319 -22.96 -7.80 -10.24
CA SER A 319 -22.60 -9.06 -10.90
C SER A 319 -21.37 -8.81 -11.78
N VAL A 320 -20.29 -9.54 -11.51
CA VAL A 320 -19.14 -9.57 -12.40
C VAL A 320 -19.64 -10.21 -13.69
N THR A 321 -19.98 -9.40 -14.66
CA THR A 321 -20.18 -9.90 -16.03
C THR A 321 -18.80 -10.31 -16.52
N ASN A 322 -18.51 -11.62 -16.43
CA ASN A 322 -17.37 -12.21 -17.12
C ASN A 322 -17.51 -11.86 -18.61
N LYS A 323 -16.73 -10.90 -19.07
CA LYS A 323 -16.50 -10.66 -20.49
C LYS A 323 -15.31 -11.44 -20.96
#